data_dd126e033c64fdff52a88d2882db6a5f
#
_entry.id   dd126e033c64fdff52a88d2882db6a5f
#
_cell.length_a   1.000
_cell.length_b   1.000
_cell.length_c   1.000
_cell.angle_alpha   90.00
_cell.angle_beta   90.00
_cell.angle_gamma   90.00
#
_symmetry.space_group_name_H-M   'P 1'
#
loop_
_entity.id
_entity.type
_entity.pdbx_description
1 polymer ?
#
loop_
_entity_poly.entity_id
_entity_poly.type
_entity_poly.pdbx_seq_one_letter_code
_entity_poly.pdbx_strand_id
1 'polypeptide(L)'
;RQRQMCIRDRNIPLCQTLGIYRSAVCYLTEVYGKAWEELSVIPDAKRRFNVAEHLVHTTKKNSARFDFDLRFPKMPSYLRRSAIQHALGTVSSYETRMELWEKEGKRAGKPRLVYENHAMPVFYRGVMYREGEAGKDEAYLKLYDGHDWKWFPVRLLHTDMEYLRKNWYGEKASAPTLEKKHRKYFLRFSYTKEVTLTKTPVKNQVVCSVDLGINTDAVCTIMRPDGTVLGRKFINFPSEKDRMYRTLGRIRKFQREHGPAQAGGRWAYTKRLNTELGRKIAGAVAAYAEENHADVIVFEYLEMQGKISGKNKQKLHLWRKREIQKRCGHQAHRKGIRVSRVCAWNTSRLAYDGSGQVHRDPKNHSLCTFQTGKRYNCDLSASYNIGARYFIRELLKPLPATERSLLEAKVPSVKRRTSCTYADLRELRLQMEVLKAA
;
A
#
# COMPACT_ATOMS: atom_id res chain seq x y z
N ARG A 1 -10.03 -0.06 5.20
CA ARG A 1 -9.67 1.06 4.31
C ARG A 1 -9.98 2.38 4.98
N GLN A 2 -9.06 3.36 4.94
CA GLN A 2 -9.29 4.68 5.50
C GLN A 2 -10.02 5.57 4.49
N ARG A 3 -11.03 6.30 4.97
CA ARG A 3 -11.79 7.30 4.21
C ARG A 3 -11.70 8.65 4.91
N GLN A 4 -11.52 9.71 4.14
CA GLN A 4 -11.45 11.08 4.62
C GLN A 4 -12.73 11.78 4.20
N MET A 5 -13.39 12.42 5.16
CA MET A 5 -14.55 13.28 4.94
C MET A 5 -14.16 14.73 5.24
N CYS A 6 -14.41 15.62 4.31
CA CYS A 6 -14.11 17.03 4.46
C CYS A 6 -15.13 17.69 5.36
N ILE A 7 -14.67 18.42 6.38
CA ILE A 7 -15.50 19.32 7.20
C ILE A 7 -15.55 20.66 6.49
N ARG A 8 -16.78 21.16 6.26
CA ARG A 8 -17.00 22.44 5.55
C ARG A 8 -16.71 23.66 6.43
N ASP A 9 -16.91 23.54 7.73
CA ASP A 9 -16.83 24.65 8.66
C ASP A 9 -15.38 25.02 8.98
N ARG A 10 -15.05 26.30 8.92
CA ARG A 10 -13.82 26.86 9.47
C ARG A 10 -14.06 27.11 10.93
N ASN A 11 -13.70 26.14 11.77
CA ASN A 11 -14.07 26.23 13.16
C ASN A 11 -12.82 26.46 14.03
N ILE A 12 -12.81 27.52 14.82
CA ILE A 12 -11.78 27.83 15.80
C ILE A 12 -11.60 26.66 16.79
N PRO A 13 -12.66 26.02 17.33
CA PRO A 13 -12.54 24.87 18.19
C PRO A 13 -11.82 23.65 17.58
N LEU A 14 -11.92 23.43 16.27
CA LEU A 14 -11.15 22.36 15.60
C LEU A 14 -9.65 22.64 15.67
N CYS A 15 -9.26 23.89 15.46
CA CYS A 15 -7.86 24.30 15.53
C CYS A 15 -7.31 24.20 16.96
N GLN A 16 -8.07 24.68 17.93
CA GLN A 16 -7.72 24.63 19.35
C GLN A 16 -7.60 23.18 19.84
N THR A 17 -8.58 22.33 19.52
CA THR A 17 -8.55 20.91 19.87
C THR A 17 -7.31 20.19 19.28
N LEU A 18 -6.98 20.46 18.02
CA LEU A 18 -5.76 19.92 17.42
C LEU A 18 -4.49 20.46 18.07
N GLY A 19 -4.46 21.75 18.41
CA GLY A 19 -3.34 22.39 19.07
C GLY A 19 -3.06 21.76 20.43
N ILE A 20 -4.07 21.69 21.29
CA ILE A 20 -3.95 21.13 22.65
C ILE A 20 -3.58 19.63 22.61
N TYR A 21 -4.17 18.87 21.68
CA TYR A 21 -3.82 17.45 21.49
C TYR A 21 -2.36 17.25 21.08
N ARG A 22 -1.87 18.04 20.13
CA ARG A 22 -0.48 17.97 19.67
C ARG A 22 0.51 18.37 20.75
N SER A 23 0.20 19.44 21.51
CA SER A 23 0.99 19.84 22.66
C SER A 23 1.05 18.74 23.71
N ALA A 24 -0.07 18.06 23.97
CA ALA A 24 -0.12 16.92 24.89
C ALA A 24 0.73 15.73 24.37
N VAL A 25 0.67 15.40 23.09
CA VAL A 25 1.51 14.34 22.49
C VAL A 25 2.99 14.70 22.58
N CYS A 26 3.37 15.95 22.29
CA CYS A 26 4.76 16.41 22.40
C CYS A 26 5.27 16.24 23.83
N TYR A 27 4.51 16.75 24.81
CA TYR A 27 4.86 16.62 26.22
C TYR A 27 5.01 15.15 26.65
N LEU A 28 4.02 14.32 26.34
CA LEU A 28 4.05 12.89 26.64
C LEU A 28 5.21 12.16 25.97
N THR A 29 5.58 12.55 24.74
CA THR A 29 6.74 11.98 24.04
C THR A 29 8.03 12.28 24.76
N GLU A 30 8.18 13.48 25.33
CA GLU A 30 9.32 13.85 26.15
C GLU A 30 9.35 13.05 27.46
N VAL A 31 8.20 12.98 28.18
CA VAL A 31 8.05 12.23 29.42
C VAL A 31 8.41 10.76 29.23
N TYR A 32 7.83 10.12 28.21
CA TYR A 32 8.08 8.68 27.95
C TYR A 32 9.45 8.40 27.35
N GLY A 33 10.07 9.37 26.69
CA GLY A 33 11.48 9.27 26.31
C GLY A 33 12.38 9.20 27.54
N LYS A 34 12.11 10.00 28.58
CA LYS A 34 12.85 9.96 29.86
C LYS A 34 12.56 8.70 30.70
N ALA A 35 11.34 8.17 30.60
CA ALA A 35 10.90 6.99 31.36
C ALA A 35 10.98 5.68 30.53
N TRP A 36 11.67 5.69 29.39
CA TRP A 36 11.63 4.55 28.47
C TRP A 36 12.30 3.28 29.02
N GLU A 37 13.35 3.43 29.78
CA GLU A 37 14.04 2.30 30.41
C GLU A 37 13.09 1.47 31.28
N GLU A 38 12.26 2.14 32.10
CA GLU A 38 11.27 1.48 32.97
C GLU A 38 10.05 0.93 32.19
N LEU A 39 9.66 1.59 31.07
CA LEU A 39 8.52 1.17 30.25
C LEU A 39 8.87 0.03 29.28
N SER A 40 10.10 -0.01 28.76
CA SER A 40 10.52 -0.99 27.75
C SER A 40 10.60 -2.41 28.30
N VAL A 41 10.92 -2.58 29.58
CA VAL A 41 11.01 -3.89 30.24
C VAL A 41 9.66 -4.57 30.44
N ILE A 42 8.55 -3.87 30.24
CA ILE A 42 7.19 -4.42 30.34
C ILE A 42 6.80 -4.99 28.99
N PRO A 43 6.74 -6.33 28.81
CA PRO A 43 6.48 -6.93 27.49
C PRO A 43 5.02 -6.77 27.07
N ASP A 44 4.07 -6.82 28.00
CA ASP A 44 2.65 -6.68 27.70
C ASP A 44 2.27 -5.23 27.41
N ALA A 45 1.74 -4.98 26.21
CA ALA A 45 1.42 -3.65 25.72
C ALA A 45 0.31 -2.96 26.55
N LYS A 46 -0.67 -3.72 27.07
CA LYS A 46 -1.75 -3.17 27.90
C LYS A 46 -1.24 -2.77 29.26
N ARG A 47 -0.38 -3.59 29.87
CA ARG A 47 0.26 -3.28 31.16
C ARG A 47 1.20 -2.09 31.03
N ARG A 48 2.01 -2.03 29.97
CA ARG A 48 2.87 -0.87 29.66
C ARG A 48 2.07 0.41 29.53
N PHE A 49 0.94 0.35 28.81
CA PHE A 49 0.04 1.49 28.67
C PHE A 49 -0.52 1.96 30.02
N ASN A 50 -0.96 1.06 30.88
CA ASN A 50 -1.49 1.41 32.22
C ASN A 50 -0.41 2.04 33.10
N VAL A 51 0.80 1.51 33.11
CA VAL A 51 1.93 2.12 33.83
C VAL A 51 2.21 3.52 33.30
N ALA A 52 2.27 3.68 31.98
CA ALA A 52 2.46 4.99 31.34
C ALA A 52 1.33 5.98 31.72
N GLU A 53 0.08 5.54 31.79
CA GLU A 53 -1.04 6.39 32.24
C GLU A 53 -0.87 6.79 33.72
N HIS A 54 -0.42 5.88 34.60
CA HIS A 54 -0.17 6.17 36.01
C HIS A 54 0.95 7.20 36.26
N LEU A 55 1.94 7.24 35.37
CA LEU A 55 3.01 8.26 35.47
C LEU A 55 2.53 9.68 35.26
N VAL A 56 1.41 9.89 34.57
CA VAL A 56 0.96 11.23 34.12
C VAL A 56 -0.45 11.59 34.59
N HIS A 57 -1.20 10.66 35.18
CA HIS A 57 -2.56 10.90 35.62
C HIS A 57 -2.76 10.62 37.11
N THR A 58 -3.17 11.63 37.81
CA THR A 58 -3.49 11.55 39.24
C THR A 58 -4.90 11.03 39.44
N THR A 59 -5.05 10.05 40.32
CA THR A 59 -6.33 9.48 40.77
C THR A 59 -6.34 9.44 42.31
N LYS A 60 -7.50 9.11 42.92
CA LYS A 60 -7.59 8.90 44.36
C LYS A 60 -6.58 7.88 44.93
N LYS A 61 -6.12 6.92 44.08
CA LYS A 61 -5.22 5.82 44.44
C LYS A 61 -3.80 5.94 43.86
N ASN A 62 -3.56 6.96 43.03
CA ASN A 62 -2.28 7.14 42.34
C ASN A 62 -1.94 8.62 42.26
N SER A 63 -0.77 9.00 42.76
CA SER A 63 -0.19 10.31 42.54
C SER A 63 0.69 10.26 41.30
N ALA A 64 0.43 11.10 40.29
CA ALA A 64 1.22 11.17 39.09
C ALA A 64 2.62 11.70 39.35
N ARG A 65 3.63 11.13 38.74
CA ARG A 65 5.02 11.59 38.80
C ARG A 65 5.26 12.86 37.96
N PHE A 66 4.47 13.05 36.92
CA PHE A 66 4.58 14.17 35.98
C PHE A 66 3.30 15.01 35.94
N ASP A 67 3.42 16.29 35.72
CA ASP A 67 2.40 17.33 35.85
C ASP A 67 1.44 17.47 34.66
N PHE A 68 1.13 16.37 33.95
CA PHE A 68 0.27 16.39 32.79
C PHE A 68 -1.12 16.97 33.05
N ASP A 69 -1.77 16.57 34.14
CA ASP A 69 -3.12 17.03 34.47
C ASP A 69 -3.16 18.53 34.80
N LEU A 70 -2.07 19.09 35.29
CA LEU A 70 -1.93 20.53 35.52
C LEU A 70 -1.74 21.30 34.21
N ARG A 71 -0.97 20.74 33.28
CA ARG A 71 -0.72 21.36 31.96
C ARG A 71 -1.91 21.26 31.00
N PHE A 72 -2.69 20.21 31.12
CA PHE A 72 -3.84 19.92 30.24
C PHE A 72 -5.11 19.68 31.04
N PRO A 73 -5.58 20.71 31.78
CA PRO A 73 -6.72 20.58 32.68
C PRO A 73 -7.99 20.21 31.91
N LYS A 74 -8.85 19.40 32.51
CA LYS A 74 -10.13 18.94 31.94
C LYS A 74 -10.02 18.16 30.63
N MET A 75 -8.83 17.71 30.23
CA MET A 75 -8.69 16.92 29.00
C MET A 75 -9.50 15.62 29.09
N PRO A 76 -10.41 15.32 28.14
CA PRO A 76 -11.22 14.10 28.19
C PRO A 76 -10.34 12.85 28.25
N SER A 77 -10.71 11.89 29.12
CA SER A 77 -9.93 10.68 29.39
C SER A 77 -9.56 9.90 28.12
N TYR A 78 -10.51 9.75 27.21
CA TYR A 78 -10.25 9.06 25.93
C TYR A 78 -9.27 9.82 25.02
N LEU A 79 -9.29 11.16 25.05
CA LEU A 79 -8.36 11.96 24.29
C LEU A 79 -6.95 11.89 24.90
N ARG A 80 -6.83 11.95 26.24
CA ARG A 80 -5.59 11.70 26.97
C ARG A 80 -5.03 10.32 26.63
N ARG A 81 -5.84 9.27 26.72
CA ARG A 81 -5.42 7.90 26.41
C ARG A 81 -4.96 7.75 24.95
N SER A 82 -5.62 8.41 24.01
CA SER A 82 -5.18 8.48 22.62
C SER A 82 -3.82 9.16 22.48
N ALA A 83 -3.57 10.25 23.23
CA ALA A 83 -2.29 10.95 23.22
C ALA A 83 -1.16 10.11 23.84
N ILE A 84 -1.42 9.39 24.94
CA ILE A 84 -0.50 8.44 25.56
C ILE A 84 -0.09 7.35 24.56
N GLN A 85 -1.07 6.73 23.91
CA GLN A 85 -0.81 5.67 22.94
C GLN A 85 0.03 6.18 21.75
N HIS A 86 -0.25 7.39 21.30
CA HIS A 86 0.51 8.01 20.21
C HIS A 86 1.97 8.28 20.63
N ALA A 87 2.17 8.86 21.81
CA ALA A 87 3.51 9.16 22.33
C ALA A 87 4.34 7.90 22.56
N LEU A 88 3.75 6.85 23.19
CA LEU A 88 4.41 5.54 23.36
C LEU A 88 4.83 4.93 22.02
N GLY A 89 3.95 4.98 21.03
CA GLY A 89 4.27 4.49 19.68
C GLY A 89 5.42 5.25 19.02
N THR A 90 5.49 6.56 19.23
CA THR A 90 6.56 7.42 18.71
C THR A 90 7.90 7.09 19.36
N VAL A 91 7.95 6.97 20.70
CA VAL A 91 9.17 6.61 21.44
C VAL A 91 9.62 5.20 21.07
N SER A 92 8.74 4.20 21.10
CA SER A 92 9.06 2.82 20.72
C SER A 92 9.64 2.72 19.29
N SER A 93 9.06 3.46 18.33
CA SER A 93 9.58 3.51 16.96
C SER A 93 10.94 4.19 16.86
N TYR A 94 11.20 5.19 17.69
CA TYR A 94 12.50 5.85 17.78
C TYR A 94 13.56 4.89 18.32
N GLU A 95 13.29 4.20 19.42
CA GLU A 95 14.23 3.25 20.05
C GLU A 95 14.56 2.08 19.10
N THR A 96 13.56 1.51 18.44
CA THR A 96 13.80 0.46 17.41
C THR A 96 14.71 0.98 16.30
N ARG A 97 14.57 2.23 15.87
CA ARG A 97 15.48 2.82 14.85
C ARG A 97 16.87 3.06 15.41
N MET A 98 17.00 3.40 16.68
CA MET A 98 18.30 3.54 17.34
C MET A 98 19.04 2.21 17.40
N GLU A 99 18.36 1.15 17.85
CA GLU A 99 18.93 -0.21 17.87
C GLU A 99 19.39 -0.69 16.48
N LEU A 100 18.55 -0.47 15.45
CA LEU A 100 18.91 -0.81 14.07
C LEU A 100 20.12 -0.02 13.60
N TRP A 101 20.19 1.28 13.88
CA TRP A 101 21.31 2.14 13.52
C TRP A 101 22.62 1.68 14.17
N GLU A 102 22.56 1.23 15.41
CA GLU A 102 23.72 0.68 16.13
C GLU A 102 24.16 -0.67 15.54
N LYS A 103 23.20 -1.59 15.29
CA LYS A 103 23.46 -2.90 14.66
C LYS A 103 24.04 -2.77 13.24
N GLU A 104 23.64 -1.75 12.48
CA GLU A 104 24.15 -1.47 11.13
C GLU A 104 25.52 -0.74 11.14
N GLY A 105 26.15 -0.58 12.30
CA GLY A 105 27.46 0.02 12.45
C GLY A 105 27.47 1.54 12.20
N LYS A 106 26.35 2.23 12.49
CA LYS A 106 26.23 3.70 12.47
C LYS A 106 26.47 4.34 11.09
N ARG A 107 26.25 3.61 10.01
CA ARG A 107 26.52 4.04 8.62
C ARG A 107 25.60 5.16 8.10
N ALA A 108 24.43 5.29 8.67
CA ALA A 108 23.47 6.37 8.34
C ALA A 108 23.50 7.48 9.40
N GLY A 109 22.83 8.60 9.14
CA GLY A 109 22.66 9.66 10.14
C GLY A 109 21.93 9.14 11.39
N LYS A 110 22.38 9.57 12.58
CA LYS A 110 21.78 9.16 13.86
C LYS A 110 20.27 9.49 13.87
N PRO A 111 19.40 8.54 14.22
CA PRO A 111 17.97 8.82 14.38
C PRO A 111 17.75 9.94 15.40
N ARG A 112 16.69 10.71 15.20
CA ARG A 112 16.27 11.76 16.14
C ARG A 112 14.86 11.46 16.62
N LEU A 113 14.59 11.67 17.89
CA LEU A 113 13.23 11.66 18.40
C LEU A 113 12.54 12.93 17.88
N VAL A 114 11.53 12.74 17.04
CA VAL A 114 10.78 13.84 16.46
C VAL A 114 9.48 14.02 17.22
N TYR A 115 9.29 15.20 17.76
CA TYR A 115 8.04 15.59 18.38
C TYR A 115 7.01 15.84 17.29
N GLU A 116 5.91 15.08 17.34
CA GLU A 116 5.01 14.96 16.20
C GLU A 116 4.04 16.14 16.06
N ASN A 117 4.33 17.04 15.14
CA ASN A 117 3.44 18.15 14.79
C ASN A 117 2.20 17.70 13.98
N HIS A 118 2.10 16.41 13.62
CA HIS A 118 1.05 15.85 12.78
C HIS A 118 0.15 14.84 13.50
N ALA A 119 0.27 14.74 14.81
CA ALA A 119 -0.58 13.88 15.64
C ALA A 119 -2.07 14.17 15.39
N MET A 120 -2.84 13.11 15.23
CA MET A 120 -4.27 13.16 14.92
C MET A 120 -5.07 12.57 16.07
N PRO A 121 -5.92 13.38 16.75
CA PRO A 121 -6.77 12.88 17.82
C PRO A 121 -7.80 11.87 17.31
N VAL A 122 -8.00 10.81 18.09
CA VAL A 122 -9.05 9.81 17.87
C VAL A 122 -10.29 10.25 18.64
N PHE A 123 -11.42 10.34 17.95
CA PHE A 123 -12.71 10.71 18.52
C PHE A 123 -13.55 9.47 18.79
N TYR A 124 -13.51 8.96 20.01
CA TYR A 124 -14.24 7.73 20.38
C TYR A 124 -15.75 7.95 20.27
N ARG A 125 -16.44 6.97 19.66
CA ARG A 125 -17.88 7.00 19.44
C ARG A 125 -18.64 7.07 20.78
N GLY A 126 -19.71 7.85 20.80
CA GLY A 126 -20.54 8.10 21.97
C GLY A 126 -19.96 9.13 22.96
N VAL A 127 -18.63 9.23 23.08
CA VAL A 127 -17.93 10.08 24.05
C VAL A 127 -17.37 11.36 23.43
N MET A 128 -16.77 11.26 22.24
CA MET A 128 -16.12 12.37 21.53
C MET A 128 -16.70 12.61 20.14
N TYR A 129 -17.35 11.60 19.55
CA TYR A 129 -17.99 11.62 18.26
C TYR A 129 -19.40 11.03 18.35
N ARG A 130 -20.37 11.72 17.77
CA ARG A 130 -21.73 11.22 17.56
C ARG A 130 -22.12 11.44 16.10
N GLU A 131 -22.84 10.51 15.54
CA GLU A 131 -23.45 10.67 14.23
C GLU A 131 -24.58 11.70 14.31
N GLY A 132 -24.76 12.49 13.25
CA GLY A 132 -25.91 13.36 13.11
C GLY A 132 -27.19 12.58 12.86
N GLU A 133 -28.30 13.31 12.68
CA GLU A 133 -29.59 12.73 12.36
C GLU A 133 -29.53 11.94 11.04
N ALA A 134 -30.31 10.88 10.97
CA ALA A 134 -30.40 10.07 9.78
C ALA A 134 -30.77 10.93 8.55
N GLY A 135 -30.00 10.82 7.48
CA GLY A 135 -30.19 11.61 6.25
C GLY A 135 -29.48 12.97 6.21
N LYS A 136 -29.05 13.51 7.34
CA LYS A 136 -28.25 14.74 7.36
C LYS A 136 -26.76 14.46 7.18
N ASP A 137 -26.06 15.38 6.50
CA ASP A 137 -24.61 15.29 6.28
C ASP A 137 -23.88 16.05 7.39
N GLU A 138 -24.12 15.64 8.63
CA GLU A 138 -23.54 16.27 9.81
C GLU A 138 -23.09 15.23 10.84
N ALA A 139 -22.19 15.64 11.74
CA ALA A 139 -21.76 14.88 12.89
C ALA A 139 -21.54 15.84 14.06
N TYR A 140 -21.52 15.29 15.28
CA TYR A 140 -21.20 16.05 16.48
C TYR A 140 -19.85 15.63 17.00
N LEU A 141 -18.97 16.61 17.24
CA LEU A 141 -17.65 16.41 17.80
C LEU A 141 -17.56 17.12 19.16
N LYS A 142 -16.98 16.46 20.15
CA LYS A 142 -16.64 17.10 21.41
C LYS A 142 -15.32 17.83 21.24
N LEU A 143 -15.35 19.15 21.14
CA LEU A 143 -14.21 20.02 20.86
C LEU A 143 -13.96 20.98 22.02
N TYR A 144 -12.72 21.48 22.11
CA TYR A 144 -12.30 22.50 23.05
C TYR A 144 -12.58 23.88 22.48
N ASP A 145 -13.32 24.73 23.23
CA ASP A 145 -13.70 26.09 22.85
C ASP A 145 -12.79 27.20 23.39
N GLY A 146 -11.68 26.81 24.03
CA GLY A 146 -10.78 27.70 24.71
C GLY A 146 -10.95 27.69 26.24
N HIS A 147 -12.11 27.25 26.74
CA HIS A 147 -12.45 27.21 28.18
C HIS A 147 -12.90 25.81 28.63
N ASP A 148 -13.69 25.12 27.80
CA ASP A 148 -14.23 23.81 28.13
C ASP A 148 -14.47 22.94 26.92
N TRP A 149 -14.79 21.65 27.15
CA TRP A 149 -15.06 20.65 26.13
C TRP A 149 -16.57 20.54 25.89
N LYS A 150 -17.04 21.01 24.70
CA LYS A 150 -18.46 21.05 24.33
C LYS A 150 -18.71 20.30 23.04
N TRP A 151 -19.96 19.90 22.82
CA TRP A 151 -20.41 19.28 21.59
C TRP A 151 -20.68 20.35 20.52
N PHE A 152 -20.03 20.21 19.36
CA PHE A 152 -20.21 21.07 18.21
C PHE A 152 -20.72 20.29 17.03
N PRO A 153 -21.76 20.76 16.32
CA PRO A 153 -22.15 20.21 15.04
C PRO A 153 -21.08 20.55 13.99
N VAL A 154 -20.74 19.58 13.13
CA VAL A 154 -19.83 19.76 12.02
C VAL A 154 -20.50 19.25 10.74
N ARG A 155 -20.52 20.07 9.71
CA ARG A 155 -21.08 19.71 8.40
C ARG A 155 -20.04 18.94 7.59
N LEU A 156 -20.47 17.80 7.04
CA LEU A 156 -19.65 16.94 6.21
C LEU A 156 -19.97 17.17 4.73
N LEU A 157 -19.04 16.85 3.86
CA LEU A 157 -19.25 17.02 2.42
C LEU A 157 -20.24 15.95 1.92
N HIS A 158 -21.34 16.40 1.26
CA HIS A 158 -22.41 15.53 0.76
C HIS A 158 -21.89 14.37 -0.11
N THR A 159 -21.00 14.66 -1.07
CA THR A 159 -20.41 13.64 -1.96
C THR A 159 -19.60 12.57 -1.22
N ASP A 160 -18.97 12.93 -0.09
CA ASP A 160 -18.25 11.98 0.73
C ASP A 160 -19.22 11.09 1.51
N MET A 161 -20.32 11.67 2.03
CA MET A 161 -21.37 10.94 2.76
C MET A 161 -22.15 10.01 1.84
N GLU A 162 -22.54 10.49 0.66
CA GLU A 162 -23.19 9.67 -0.38
C GLU A 162 -22.31 8.46 -0.75
N TYR A 163 -21.02 8.71 -0.98
CA TYR A 163 -20.07 7.61 -1.27
C TYR A 163 -20.01 6.59 -0.13
N LEU A 164 -20.02 7.02 1.14
CA LEU A 164 -20.01 6.11 2.29
C LEU A 164 -21.32 5.31 2.37
N ARG A 165 -22.46 5.94 2.24
CA ARG A 165 -23.78 5.27 2.21
C ARG A 165 -23.82 4.22 1.11
N LYS A 166 -23.37 4.55 -0.10
CA LYS A 166 -23.39 3.63 -1.25
C LYS A 166 -22.43 2.45 -1.11
N ASN A 167 -21.23 2.65 -0.55
CA ASN A 167 -20.16 1.64 -0.62
C ASN A 167 -19.82 0.96 0.70
N TRP A 168 -20.24 1.53 1.84
CA TRP A 168 -19.79 1.12 3.17
C TRP A 168 -20.93 1.04 4.20
N TYR A 169 -22.18 1.10 3.74
CA TYR A 169 -23.34 0.91 4.60
C TYR A 169 -23.30 -0.47 5.26
N GLY A 170 -23.56 -0.53 6.56
CA GLY A 170 -23.51 -1.77 7.33
C GLY A 170 -22.10 -2.28 7.69
N GLU A 171 -21.03 -1.72 7.13
CA GLU A 171 -19.66 -2.15 7.42
C GLU A 171 -19.14 -1.53 8.73
N LYS A 172 -18.37 -2.29 9.50
CA LYS A 172 -17.81 -1.85 10.78
C LYS A 172 -16.81 -0.68 10.57
N ALA A 173 -17.16 0.47 11.11
CA ALA A 173 -16.30 1.65 11.11
C ALA A 173 -15.62 1.84 12.46
N SER A 174 -14.31 2.16 12.45
CA SER A 174 -13.58 2.57 13.65
C SER A 174 -13.99 3.97 14.10
N ALA A 175 -13.57 4.36 15.30
CA ALA A 175 -13.63 5.75 15.75
C ALA A 175 -12.87 6.66 14.76
N PRO A 176 -13.43 7.82 14.37
CA PRO A 176 -12.77 8.73 13.44
C PRO A 176 -11.56 9.43 14.07
N THR A 177 -10.61 9.78 13.22
CA THR A 177 -9.49 10.66 13.57
C THR A 177 -9.65 12.01 12.88
N LEU A 178 -9.36 13.11 13.61
CA LEU A 178 -9.37 14.45 13.03
C LEU A 178 -8.02 14.77 12.40
N GLU A 179 -8.02 15.07 11.12
CA GLU A 179 -6.83 15.47 10.35
C GLU A 179 -6.98 16.90 9.82
N LYS A 180 -5.94 17.72 9.98
CA LYS A 180 -5.82 18.99 9.25
C LYS A 180 -4.85 18.80 8.09
N LYS A 181 -5.33 19.05 6.88
CA LYS A 181 -4.50 18.96 5.67
C LYS A 181 -4.65 20.24 4.85
N HIS A 182 -3.53 20.94 4.70
CA HIS A 182 -3.51 22.31 4.20
C HIS A 182 -4.41 23.22 5.08
N ARG A 183 -5.47 23.78 4.50
CA ARG A 183 -6.42 24.68 5.20
C ARG A 183 -7.76 23.99 5.51
N LYS A 184 -7.87 22.67 5.30
CA LYS A 184 -9.12 21.91 5.47
C LYS A 184 -8.99 20.90 6.59
N TYR A 185 -10.11 20.60 7.24
CA TYR A 185 -10.24 19.56 8.26
C TYR A 185 -10.97 18.36 7.66
N PHE A 186 -10.56 17.18 8.11
CA PHE A 186 -11.11 15.92 7.66
C PHE A 186 -11.34 14.99 8.84
N LEU A 187 -12.48 14.31 8.83
CA LEU A 187 -12.66 13.11 9.64
C LEU A 187 -12.24 11.89 8.82
N ARG A 188 -11.33 11.11 9.37
CA ARG A 188 -10.82 9.91 8.73
C ARG A 188 -11.38 8.68 9.44
N PHE A 189 -12.12 7.87 8.70
CA PHE A 189 -12.70 6.61 9.17
C PHE A 189 -11.93 5.43 8.59
N SER A 190 -11.66 4.40 9.41
CA SER A 190 -11.19 3.12 8.93
C SER A 190 -12.36 2.13 8.91
N TYR A 191 -12.61 1.53 7.77
CA TYR A 191 -13.64 0.50 7.60
C TYR A 191 -12.99 -0.86 7.48
N THR A 192 -13.56 -1.84 8.16
CA THR A 192 -13.18 -3.25 8.06
C THR A 192 -14.30 -4.00 7.36
N LYS A 193 -13.94 -4.78 6.35
CA LYS A 193 -14.82 -5.67 5.62
C LYS A 193 -14.16 -7.03 5.52
N GLU A 194 -14.85 -8.06 5.94
CA GLU A 194 -14.43 -9.44 5.71
C GLU A 194 -14.77 -9.84 4.27
N VAL A 195 -13.81 -10.42 3.59
CA VAL A 195 -13.99 -10.89 2.22
C VAL A 195 -13.41 -12.29 2.11
N THR A 196 -14.22 -13.21 1.62
CA THR A 196 -13.78 -14.56 1.29
C THR A 196 -13.04 -14.53 -0.04
N LEU A 197 -11.78 -14.95 -0.03
CA LEU A 197 -10.99 -15.10 -1.26
C LEU A 197 -11.27 -16.46 -1.91
N THR A 198 -11.25 -16.51 -3.23
CA THR A 198 -11.45 -17.74 -4.02
C THR A 198 -10.53 -18.86 -3.56
N LYS A 199 -11.09 -20.05 -3.36
CA LYS A 199 -10.37 -21.28 -3.00
C LYS A 199 -10.39 -22.32 -4.14
N THR A 200 -10.55 -21.88 -5.37
CA THR A 200 -10.60 -22.74 -6.55
C THR A 200 -9.36 -23.64 -6.60
N PRO A 201 -9.51 -24.98 -6.77
CA PRO A 201 -8.37 -25.88 -6.93
C PRO A 201 -7.52 -25.47 -8.15
N VAL A 202 -6.20 -25.66 -8.06
CA VAL A 202 -5.23 -25.20 -9.09
C VAL A 202 -5.60 -25.68 -10.49
N LYS A 203 -6.10 -26.92 -10.63
CA LYS A 203 -6.51 -27.51 -11.90
C LYS A 203 -7.64 -26.75 -12.63
N ASN A 204 -8.44 -25.98 -11.88
CA ASN A 204 -9.60 -25.25 -12.42
C ASN A 204 -9.40 -23.72 -12.37
N GLN A 205 -8.24 -23.24 -11.88
CA GLN A 205 -7.99 -21.81 -11.73
C GLN A 205 -7.83 -21.11 -13.07
N VAL A 206 -8.37 -19.90 -13.14
CA VAL A 206 -8.07 -18.94 -14.18
C VAL A 206 -7.19 -17.85 -13.57
N VAL A 207 -6.05 -17.55 -14.18
CA VAL A 207 -5.17 -16.48 -13.70
C VAL A 207 -5.11 -15.32 -14.68
N CYS A 208 -5.01 -14.12 -14.13
CA CYS A 208 -4.64 -12.91 -14.85
C CYS A 208 -3.19 -12.60 -14.53
N SER A 209 -2.27 -12.95 -15.41
CA SER A 209 -0.86 -12.61 -15.28
C SER A 209 -0.57 -11.23 -15.85
N VAL A 210 0.22 -10.43 -15.12
CA VAL A 210 0.39 -9.00 -15.40
C VAL A 210 1.86 -8.63 -15.41
N ASP A 211 2.34 -8.18 -16.54
CA ASP A 211 3.62 -7.48 -16.68
C ASP A 211 3.38 -5.96 -16.58
N LEU A 212 4.09 -5.29 -15.66
CA LEU A 212 4.03 -3.84 -15.47
C LEU A 212 5.21 -3.16 -16.14
N GLY A 213 4.95 -2.39 -17.18
CA GLY A 213 5.95 -1.69 -17.95
C GLY A 213 6.01 -0.18 -17.73
N ILE A 214 7.01 0.47 -18.33
CA ILE A 214 7.16 1.92 -18.39
C ILE A 214 6.53 2.47 -19.68
N ASN A 215 6.70 1.77 -20.78
CA ASN A 215 6.17 2.16 -22.11
C ASN A 215 4.70 1.76 -22.22
N THR A 216 4.39 0.49 -22.04
CA THR A 216 3.02 -0.01 -21.82
C THR A 216 2.79 -0.09 -20.32
N ASP A 217 1.68 0.46 -19.81
CA ASP A 217 1.45 0.53 -18.36
C ASP A 217 1.26 -0.84 -17.73
N ALA A 218 0.52 -1.73 -18.40
CA ALA A 218 0.39 -3.13 -18.04
C ALA A 218 0.01 -3.97 -19.25
N VAL A 219 0.54 -5.19 -19.34
CA VAL A 219 0.09 -6.22 -20.27
C VAL A 219 -0.47 -7.38 -19.47
N CYS A 220 -1.73 -7.69 -19.71
CA CYS A 220 -2.47 -8.71 -18.97
C CYS A 220 -2.75 -9.90 -19.89
N THR A 221 -2.57 -11.12 -19.36
CA THR A 221 -2.91 -12.37 -20.04
C THR A 221 -3.79 -13.23 -19.14
N ILE A 222 -4.90 -13.70 -19.66
CA ILE A 222 -5.77 -14.67 -18.97
C ILE A 222 -5.34 -16.07 -19.39
N MET A 223 -5.02 -16.93 -18.42
CA MET A 223 -4.44 -18.24 -18.67
C MET A 223 -5.03 -19.31 -17.77
N ARG A 224 -5.16 -20.54 -18.31
CA ARG A 224 -5.49 -21.76 -17.58
C ARG A 224 -4.26 -22.58 -17.23
N PRO A 225 -4.36 -23.59 -16.32
CA PRO A 225 -3.23 -24.41 -15.89
C PRO A 225 -2.61 -25.29 -17.00
N ASP A 226 -3.37 -25.60 -18.04
CA ASP A 226 -2.91 -26.32 -19.24
C ASP A 226 -2.09 -25.44 -20.21
N GLY A 227 -1.97 -24.14 -19.88
CA GLY A 227 -1.34 -23.16 -20.74
C GLY A 227 -2.28 -22.50 -21.75
N THR A 228 -3.57 -22.84 -21.78
CA THR A 228 -4.52 -22.18 -22.68
C THR A 228 -4.64 -20.70 -22.35
N VAL A 229 -4.38 -19.84 -23.32
CA VAL A 229 -4.53 -18.38 -23.23
C VAL A 229 -5.92 -17.98 -23.70
N LEU A 230 -6.76 -17.52 -22.76
CA LEU A 230 -8.15 -17.14 -23.03
C LEU A 230 -8.30 -15.69 -23.50
N GLY A 231 -7.38 -14.81 -23.08
CA GLY A 231 -7.46 -13.40 -23.44
C GLY A 231 -6.18 -12.63 -23.17
N ARG A 232 -6.06 -11.47 -23.81
CA ARG A 232 -4.92 -10.56 -23.71
C ARG A 232 -5.42 -9.14 -23.70
N LYS A 233 -4.82 -8.26 -22.87
CA LYS A 233 -5.18 -6.84 -22.83
C LYS A 233 -3.94 -5.99 -22.62
N PHE A 234 -3.75 -5.02 -23.49
CA PHE A 234 -2.76 -3.97 -23.35
C PHE A 234 -3.42 -2.77 -22.69
N ILE A 235 -2.95 -2.40 -21.52
CA ILE A 235 -3.45 -1.24 -20.75
C ILE A 235 -2.44 -0.13 -20.90
N ASN A 236 -2.88 1.01 -21.45
CA ASN A 236 -2.05 2.18 -21.64
C ASN A 236 -2.87 3.46 -21.49
N PHE A 237 -2.29 4.47 -20.86
CA PHE A 237 -2.90 5.77 -20.63
C PHE A 237 -2.02 6.88 -21.23
N PRO A 238 -1.96 6.99 -22.58
CA PRO A 238 -1.05 7.91 -23.25
C PRO A 238 -1.30 9.38 -22.89
N SER A 239 -2.57 9.80 -22.81
CA SER A 239 -2.92 11.19 -22.47
C SER A 239 -2.40 11.62 -21.10
N GLU A 240 -2.49 10.73 -20.10
CA GLU A 240 -1.97 10.98 -18.75
C GLU A 240 -0.44 11.04 -18.74
N LYS A 241 0.21 10.15 -19.50
CA LYS A 241 1.67 10.15 -19.66
C LYS A 241 2.17 11.42 -20.33
N ASP A 242 1.53 11.86 -21.40
CA ASP A 242 1.85 13.09 -22.12
C ASP A 242 1.66 14.33 -21.22
N ARG A 243 0.57 14.35 -20.45
CA ARG A 243 0.32 15.41 -19.46
C ARG A 243 1.43 15.43 -18.40
N MET A 244 1.84 14.27 -17.92
CA MET A 244 2.93 14.15 -16.94
C MET A 244 4.26 14.58 -17.54
N TYR A 245 4.57 14.16 -18.78
CA TYR A 245 5.79 14.56 -19.51
C TYR A 245 5.87 16.07 -19.69
N ARG A 246 4.79 16.73 -20.16
CA ARG A 246 4.70 18.18 -20.29
C ARG A 246 4.89 18.89 -18.96
N THR A 247 4.29 18.35 -17.89
CA THR A 247 4.42 18.93 -16.54
C THR A 247 5.87 18.85 -16.05
N LEU A 248 6.56 17.73 -16.28
CA LEU A 248 7.97 17.56 -15.95
C LEU A 248 8.87 18.52 -16.75
N GLY A 249 8.57 18.75 -18.02
CA GLY A 249 9.25 19.74 -18.85
C GLY A 249 9.15 21.15 -18.28
N ARG A 250 7.94 21.55 -17.85
CA ARG A 250 7.68 22.85 -17.19
C ARG A 250 8.43 22.98 -15.85
N ILE A 251 8.53 21.88 -15.08
CA ILE A 251 9.31 21.87 -13.83
C ILE A 251 10.79 22.09 -14.12
N ARG A 252 11.35 21.38 -15.09
CA ARG A 252 12.77 21.53 -15.46
C ARG A 252 13.11 22.95 -15.92
N LYS A 253 12.24 23.57 -16.73
CA LYS A 253 12.37 24.97 -17.14
C LYS A 253 12.36 25.89 -15.92
N PHE A 254 11.35 25.76 -15.06
CA PHE A 254 11.20 26.58 -13.86
C PHE A 254 12.38 26.43 -12.88
N GLN A 255 12.91 25.21 -12.70
CA GLN A 255 14.06 24.97 -11.83
C GLN A 255 15.35 25.59 -12.35
N ARG A 256 15.50 25.69 -13.68
CA ARG A 256 16.65 26.41 -14.29
C ARG A 256 16.56 27.91 -14.07
N GLU A 257 15.36 28.47 -14.12
CA GLU A 257 15.12 29.90 -13.98
C GLU A 257 15.11 30.38 -12.52
N HIS A 258 14.61 29.58 -11.58
CA HIS A 258 14.32 30.03 -10.21
C HIS A 258 14.98 29.14 -9.13
N GLY A 259 15.74 28.12 -9.52
CA GLY A 259 16.34 27.15 -8.59
C GLY A 259 15.38 26.03 -8.15
N PRO A 260 15.94 24.91 -7.66
CA PRO A 260 15.17 23.70 -7.33
C PRO A 260 14.24 23.85 -6.13
N ALA A 261 14.58 24.68 -5.14
CA ALA A 261 13.81 24.84 -3.89
C ALA A 261 12.41 25.40 -4.11
N GLN A 262 12.19 26.26 -5.12
CA GLN A 262 10.92 26.94 -5.37
C GLN A 262 9.89 26.08 -6.13
N ALA A 263 10.28 24.92 -6.64
CA ALA A 263 9.43 24.05 -7.45
C ALA A 263 8.45 23.15 -6.65
N GLY A 264 8.36 23.28 -5.32
CA GLY A 264 7.60 22.38 -4.42
C GLY A 264 6.13 22.19 -4.82
N GLY A 265 5.42 23.27 -5.13
CA GLY A 265 4.00 23.20 -5.55
C GLY A 265 3.81 22.45 -6.89
N ARG A 266 4.73 22.63 -7.85
CA ARG A 266 4.72 21.95 -9.15
C ARG A 266 4.99 20.45 -8.99
N TRP A 267 5.91 20.07 -8.12
CA TRP A 267 6.17 18.68 -7.76
C TRP A 267 4.97 18.04 -7.05
N ALA A 268 4.28 18.76 -6.16
CA ALA A 268 3.07 18.26 -5.52
C ALA A 268 1.96 17.94 -6.55
N TYR A 269 1.81 18.77 -7.59
CA TYR A 269 0.89 18.50 -8.68
C TYR A 269 1.28 17.25 -9.48
N THR A 270 2.55 17.12 -9.87
CA THR A 270 3.08 15.94 -10.58
C THR A 270 2.87 14.65 -9.77
N LYS A 271 3.10 14.71 -8.45
CA LYS A 271 2.85 13.59 -7.55
C LYS A 271 1.37 13.16 -7.56
N ARG A 272 0.43 14.12 -7.62
CA ARG A 272 -1.01 13.80 -7.74
C ARG A 272 -1.34 13.14 -9.06
N LEU A 273 -0.85 13.68 -10.20
CA LEU A 273 -1.02 13.06 -11.52
C LEU A 273 -0.51 11.62 -11.55
N ASN A 274 0.70 11.40 -11.05
CA ASN A 274 1.31 10.08 -11.00
C ASN A 274 0.53 9.11 -10.09
N THR A 275 -0.04 9.62 -9.00
CA THR A 275 -0.91 8.84 -8.11
C THR A 275 -2.20 8.44 -8.81
N GLU A 276 -2.77 9.34 -9.59
CA GLU A 276 -4.00 9.09 -10.34
C GLU A 276 -3.77 8.10 -11.48
N LEU A 277 -2.68 8.24 -12.22
CA LEU A 277 -2.28 7.25 -13.23
C LEU A 277 -2.14 5.85 -12.61
N GLY A 278 -1.46 5.72 -11.48
CA GLY A 278 -1.36 4.44 -10.77
C GLY A 278 -2.70 3.87 -10.31
N ARG A 279 -3.69 4.73 -9.98
CA ARG A 279 -5.07 4.28 -9.67
C ARG A 279 -5.79 3.75 -10.90
N LYS A 280 -5.67 4.44 -12.03
CA LYS A 280 -6.28 4.03 -13.31
C LYS A 280 -5.74 2.69 -13.77
N ILE A 281 -4.42 2.51 -13.75
CA ILE A 281 -3.78 1.24 -14.12
C ILE A 281 -4.27 0.10 -13.20
N ALA A 282 -4.21 0.30 -11.89
CA ALA A 282 -4.67 -0.72 -10.93
C ALA A 282 -6.16 -1.06 -11.11
N GLY A 283 -7.00 -0.06 -11.41
CA GLY A 283 -8.41 -0.24 -11.71
C GLY A 283 -8.65 -1.05 -12.96
N ALA A 284 -7.95 -0.72 -14.04
CA ALA A 284 -8.09 -1.42 -15.32
C ALA A 284 -7.64 -2.88 -15.25
N VAL A 285 -6.55 -3.16 -14.52
CA VAL A 285 -6.08 -4.55 -14.28
C VAL A 285 -7.11 -5.34 -13.47
N ALA A 286 -7.61 -4.79 -12.37
CA ALA A 286 -8.59 -5.47 -11.52
C ALA A 286 -9.94 -5.68 -12.24
N ALA A 287 -10.37 -4.73 -13.07
CA ALA A 287 -11.59 -4.85 -13.86
C ALA A 287 -11.43 -5.97 -14.92
N TYR A 288 -10.29 -5.99 -15.63
CA TYR A 288 -10.05 -7.02 -16.63
C TYR A 288 -9.99 -8.44 -16.02
N ALA A 289 -9.38 -8.59 -14.85
CA ALA A 289 -9.37 -9.85 -14.13
C ALA A 289 -10.78 -10.30 -13.72
N GLU A 290 -11.63 -9.38 -13.25
CA GLU A 290 -13.02 -9.65 -12.88
C GLU A 290 -13.87 -10.01 -14.10
N GLU A 291 -13.80 -9.24 -15.19
CA GLU A 291 -14.50 -9.46 -16.45
C GLU A 291 -14.24 -10.87 -17.02
N ASN A 292 -13.04 -11.42 -16.76
CA ASN A 292 -12.65 -12.75 -17.22
C ASN A 292 -12.69 -13.81 -16.10
N HIS A 293 -13.37 -13.55 -15.00
CA HIS A 293 -13.54 -14.47 -13.87
C HIS A 293 -12.24 -15.08 -13.35
N ALA A 294 -11.16 -14.26 -13.31
CA ALA A 294 -9.88 -14.72 -12.82
C ALA A 294 -9.90 -14.96 -11.31
N ASP A 295 -9.42 -16.10 -10.86
CA ASP A 295 -9.27 -16.45 -9.44
C ASP A 295 -8.09 -15.74 -8.80
N VAL A 296 -7.05 -15.49 -9.60
CA VAL A 296 -5.77 -14.93 -9.10
C VAL A 296 -5.21 -13.93 -10.09
N ILE A 297 -4.79 -12.77 -9.59
CA ILE A 297 -3.91 -11.85 -10.34
C ILE A 297 -2.48 -12.14 -9.96
N VAL A 298 -1.63 -12.38 -10.96
CA VAL A 298 -0.22 -12.73 -10.76
C VAL A 298 0.67 -11.59 -11.25
N PHE A 299 1.49 -11.05 -10.35
CA PHE A 299 2.51 -10.04 -10.65
C PHE A 299 3.93 -10.59 -10.50
N GLU A 300 4.88 -9.85 -10.99
CA GLU A 300 6.29 -10.03 -10.63
C GLU A 300 6.61 -9.46 -9.26
N TYR A 301 7.53 -10.10 -8.53
CA TYR A 301 8.13 -9.56 -7.32
C TYR A 301 9.24 -8.59 -7.70
N LEU A 302 8.91 -7.31 -7.74
CA LEU A 302 9.79 -6.25 -8.21
C LEU A 302 10.41 -5.47 -7.03
N GLU A 303 11.44 -6.02 -6.40
CA GLU A 303 12.31 -5.27 -5.49
C GLU A 303 13.50 -4.70 -6.24
N MET A 304 13.57 -3.37 -6.28
CA MET A 304 14.78 -2.70 -6.76
C MET A 304 15.70 -2.46 -5.57
N GLN A 305 16.76 -3.23 -5.51
CA GLN A 305 17.87 -2.99 -4.58
C GLN A 305 18.91 -2.09 -5.29
N GLY A 306 19.40 -1.07 -4.57
CA GLY A 306 20.46 -0.20 -5.05
C GLY A 306 20.01 1.18 -5.55
N LYS A 307 20.99 2.04 -5.81
CA LYS A 307 20.79 3.41 -6.32
C LYS A 307 20.37 3.37 -7.79
N ILE A 308 19.24 3.98 -8.09
CA ILE A 308 18.82 4.20 -9.49
C ILE A 308 19.65 5.34 -10.07
N SER A 309 20.38 5.08 -11.15
CA SER A 309 21.23 6.03 -11.86
C SER A 309 20.93 6.05 -13.37
N GLY A 310 21.57 6.98 -14.10
CA GLY A 310 21.50 7.06 -15.56
C GLY A 310 20.30 7.83 -16.11
N LYS A 311 20.19 7.87 -17.46
CA LYS A 311 19.19 8.66 -18.23
C LYS A 311 17.75 8.36 -17.85
N ASN A 312 17.45 7.14 -17.42
CA ASN A 312 16.09 6.69 -17.05
C ASN A 312 15.76 6.86 -15.56
N LYS A 313 16.66 7.42 -14.75
CA LYS A 313 16.47 7.61 -13.29
C LYS A 313 15.10 8.20 -12.96
N GLN A 314 14.71 9.30 -13.60
CA GLN A 314 13.44 9.98 -13.34
C GLN A 314 12.23 9.12 -13.70
N LYS A 315 12.26 8.41 -14.85
CA LYS A 315 11.17 7.50 -15.26
C LYS A 315 11.00 6.37 -14.26
N LEU A 316 12.09 5.76 -13.80
CA LEU A 316 12.08 4.66 -12.82
C LEU A 316 11.60 5.12 -11.44
N HIS A 317 11.96 6.33 -10.98
CA HIS A 317 11.43 6.89 -9.74
C HIS A 317 9.92 7.19 -9.81
N LEU A 318 9.43 7.60 -10.97
CA LEU A 318 8.01 7.84 -11.19
C LEU A 318 7.21 6.56 -11.41
N TRP A 319 7.86 5.47 -11.79
CA TRP A 319 7.21 4.18 -11.98
C TRP A 319 6.79 3.55 -10.64
N ARG A 320 5.53 3.71 -10.30
CA ARG A 320 4.96 3.32 -8.99
C ARG A 320 4.51 1.86 -8.94
N LYS A 321 5.32 0.93 -9.45
CA LYS A 321 4.99 -0.49 -9.57
C LYS A 321 4.41 -1.12 -8.27
N ARG A 322 5.05 -0.88 -7.11
CA ARG A 322 4.57 -1.40 -5.82
C ARG A 322 3.22 -0.79 -5.41
N GLU A 323 3.03 0.50 -5.65
CA GLU A 323 1.78 1.19 -5.36
C GLU A 323 0.64 0.67 -6.26
N ILE A 324 0.93 0.42 -7.55
CA ILE A 324 -0.02 -0.18 -8.50
C ILE A 324 -0.41 -1.59 -8.02
N GLN A 325 0.56 -2.45 -7.69
CA GLN A 325 0.30 -3.80 -7.18
C GLN A 325 -0.52 -3.78 -5.89
N LYS A 326 -0.15 -2.90 -4.92
CA LYS A 326 -0.90 -2.75 -3.67
C LYS A 326 -2.33 -2.29 -3.90
N ARG A 327 -2.55 -1.31 -4.77
CA ARG A 327 -3.89 -0.80 -5.09
C ARG A 327 -4.72 -1.82 -5.85
N CYS A 328 -4.12 -2.51 -6.81
CA CYS A 328 -4.75 -3.61 -7.53
C CYS A 328 -5.15 -4.73 -6.55
N GLY A 329 -4.26 -5.12 -5.64
CA GLY A 329 -4.56 -6.10 -4.60
C GLY A 329 -5.77 -5.72 -3.74
N HIS A 330 -5.86 -4.45 -3.31
CA HIS A 330 -7.04 -3.99 -2.57
C HIS A 330 -8.35 -4.06 -3.37
N GLN A 331 -8.30 -3.82 -4.68
CA GLN A 331 -9.49 -3.90 -5.53
C GLN A 331 -9.85 -5.35 -5.83
N ALA A 332 -8.87 -6.18 -6.15
CA ALA A 332 -9.02 -7.60 -6.41
C ALA A 332 -9.60 -8.34 -5.19
N HIS A 333 -9.04 -8.13 -3.99
CA HIS A 333 -9.54 -8.75 -2.76
C HIS A 333 -11.01 -8.40 -2.49
N ARG A 334 -11.44 -7.16 -2.74
CA ARG A 334 -12.87 -6.78 -2.59
C ARG A 334 -13.82 -7.58 -3.49
N LYS A 335 -13.30 -8.18 -4.54
CA LYS A 335 -14.01 -9.02 -5.51
C LYS A 335 -13.74 -10.51 -5.31
N GLY A 336 -13.08 -10.89 -4.21
CA GLY A 336 -12.72 -12.26 -3.90
C GLY A 336 -11.51 -12.79 -4.66
N ILE A 337 -10.90 -12.00 -5.55
CA ILE A 337 -9.76 -12.40 -6.37
C ILE A 337 -8.47 -12.34 -5.55
N ARG A 338 -7.71 -13.42 -5.51
CA ARG A 338 -6.40 -13.47 -4.84
C ARG A 338 -5.33 -12.72 -5.63
N VAL A 339 -4.27 -12.30 -4.95
CA VAL A 339 -3.08 -11.74 -5.60
C VAL A 339 -1.86 -12.56 -5.23
N SER A 340 -1.09 -12.95 -6.23
CA SER A 340 0.16 -13.69 -6.08
C SER A 340 1.31 -12.96 -6.77
N ARG A 341 2.54 -13.36 -6.41
CA ARG A 341 3.76 -12.82 -7.03
C ARG A 341 4.70 -13.95 -7.37
N VAL A 342 5.41 -13.79 -8.49
CA VAL A 342 6.44 -14.71 -8.96
C VAL A 342 7.78 -14.02 -9.09
N CYS A 343 8.87 -14.79 -9.20
CA CYS A 343 10.20 -14.23 -9.39
C CYS A 343 10.28 -13.46 -10.71
N ALA A 344 10.78 -12.21 -10.63
CA ALA A 344 10.89 -11.31 -11.80
C ALA A 344 12.13 -11.59 -12.67
N TRP A 345 13.08 -12.36 -12.18
CA TRP A 345 14.34 -12.59 -12.88
C TRP A 345 14.12 -13.28 -14.22
N ASN A 346 14.60 -12.68 -15.31
CA ASN A 346 14.52 -13.17 -16.68
C ASN A 346 13.11 -13.36 -17.29
N THR A 347 12.01 -12.93 -16.67
CA THR A 347 10.67 -13.04 -17.24
C THR A 347 10.56 -12.39 -18.62
N SER A 348 11.15 -11.21 -18.79
CA SER A 348 11.17 -10.45 -20.04
C SER A 348 12.44 -10.66 -20.88
N ARG A 349 13.41 -11.46 -20.39
CA ARG A 349 14.64 -11.80 -21.13
C ARG A 349 14.54 -13.14 -21.84
N LEU A 350 13.63 -14.01 -21.41
CA LEU A 350 13.40 -15.33 -22.01
C LEU A 350 12.18 -15.29 -22.91
N ALA A 351 12.32 -15.88 -24.08
CA ALA A 351 11.21 -16.09 -25.01
C ALA A 351 10.19 -17.06 -24.39
N TYR A 352 8.90 -16.78 -24.55
CA TYR A 352 7.85 -17.63 -23.99
C TYR A 352 7.83 -19.04 -24.57
N ASP A 353 8.34 -19.21 -25.80
CA ASP A 353 8.41 -20.48 -26.52
C ASP A 353 9.58 -21.40 -26.11
N GLY A 354 10.38 -20.96 -25.13
CA GLY A 354 11.52 -21.73 -24.63
C GLY A 354 12.78 -21.65 -25.48
N SER A 355 12.77 -20.89 -26.57
CA SER A 355 13.92 -20.80 -27.50
C SER A 355 15.15 -20.10 -26.95
N GLY A 356 15.08 -19.51 -25.74
CA GLY A 356 16.20 -18.88 -25.07
C GLY A 356 16.03 -17.36 -24.87
N GLN A 357 17.14 -16.63 -24.88
CA GLN A 357 17.11 -15.19 -24.68
C GLN A 357 16.56 -14.44 -25.90
N VAL A 358 15.77 -13.40 -25.63
CA VAL A 358 15.21 -12.53 -26.67
C VAL A 358 16.19 -11.40 -27.02
N HIS A 359 16.26 -11.05 -28.28
CA HIS A 359 16.97 -9.88 -28.79
C HIS A 359 15.97 -8.71 -28.92
N ARG A 360 16.11 -7.68 -28.07
CA ARG A 360 15.23 -6.51 -28.11
C ARG A 360 15.58 -5.59 -29.26
N ASP A 361 14.57 -5.05 -29.93
CA ASP A 361 14.75 -4.04 -30.96
C ASP A 361 15.27 -2.74 -30.32
N PRO A 362 16.40 -2.19 -30.79
CA PRO A 362 17.00 -0.98 -30.22
C PRO A 362 16.15 0.29 -30.43
N LYS A 363 15.31 0.32 -31.48
CA LYS A 363 14.42 1.43 -31.82
C LYS A 363 13.06 1.30 -31.13
N ASN A 364 12.55 0.06 -31.02
CA ASN A 364 11.28 -0.22 -30.36
C ASN A 364 11.43 -1.29 -29.28
N HIS A 365 11.70 -0.85 -28.04
CA HIS A 365 11.93 -1.73 -26.90
C HIS A 365 10.75 -2.65 -26.54
N SER A 366 9.56 -2.41 -27.08
CA SER A 366 8.40 -3.30 -26.92
C SER A 366 8.44 -4.51 -27.85
N LEU A 367 9.31 -4.50 -28.88
CA LEU A 367 9.52 -5.62 -29.81
C LEU A 367 10.80 -6.36 -29.49
N CYS A 368 10.76 -7.66 -29.74
CA CYS A 368 11.94 -8.53 -29.69
C CYS A 368 11.90 -9.59 -30.79
N THR A 369 13.06 -10.14 -31.08
CA THR A 369 13.22 -11.31 -31.98
C THR A 369 13.69 -12.48 -31.11
N PHE A 370 13.02 -13.61 -31.23
CA PHE A 370 13.36 -14.87 -30.58
C PHE A 370 14.48 -15.59 -31.37
N GLN A 371 15.12 -16.56 -30.74
CA GLN A 371 16.15 -17.35 -31.44
C GLN A 371 15.61 -18.11 -32.66
N THR A 372 14.30 -18.40 -32.67
CA THR A 372 13.58 -18.98 -33.82
C THR A 372 13.35 -18.00 -34.98
N GLY A 373 13.81 -16.75 -34.88
CA GLY A 373 13.54 -15.68 -35.84
C GLY A 373 12.17 -15.00 -35.68
N LYS A 374 11.33 -15.47 -34.77
CA LYS A 374 9.99 -14.91 -34.54
C LYS A 374 10.07 -13.52 -33.91
N ARG A 375 9.42 -12.54 -34.55
CA ARG A 375 9.25 -11.20 -33.95
C ARG A 375 8.01 -11.18 -33.09
N TYR A 376 8.15 -10.67 -31.85
CA TYR A 376 7.07 -10.68 -30.88
C TYR A 376 7.11 -9.48 -29.93
N ASN A 377 6.01 -9.21 -29.19
CA ASN A 377 5.98 -8.20 -28.17
C ASN A 377 6.62 -8.73 -26.87
N CYS A 378 7.64 -8.03 -26.36
CA CYS A 378 8.40 -8.42 -25.16
C CYS A 378 7.52 -8.53 -23.91
N ASP A 379 6.65 -7.52 -23.70
CA ASP A 379 5.84 -7.42 -22.49
C ASP A 379 4.74 -8.50 -22.50
N LEU A 380 4.22 -8.86 -23.70
CA LEU A 380 3.28 -9.98 -23.85
C LEU A 380 3.96 -11.32 -23.58
N SER A 381 5.18 -11.53 -24.10
CA SER A 381 5.99 -12.73 -23.80
C SER A 381 6.25 -12.84 -22.31
N ALA A 382 6.59 -11.72 -21.65
CA ALA A 382 6.79 -11.67 -20.20
C ALA A 382 5.52 -12.06 -19.43
N SER A 383 4.36 -11.56 -19.85
CA SER A 383 3.08 -11.88 -19.18
C SER A 383 2.76 -13.38 -19.25
N TYR A 384 3.10 -14.07 -20.34
CA TYR A 384 2.97 -15.53 -20.43
C TYR A 384 3.90 -16.26 -19.45
N ASN A 385 5.16 -15.83 -19.38
CA ASN A 385 6.13 -16.42 -18.45
C ASN A 385 5.72 -16.20 -17.00
N ILE A 386 5.12 -15.05 -16.66
CA ILE A 386 4.59 -14.75 -15.32
C ILE A 386 3.48 -15.73 -14.94
N GLY A 387 2.52 -15.97 -15.84
CA GLY A 387 1.41 -16.91 -15.62
C GLY A 387 1.92 -18.35 -15.48
N ALA A 388 2.83 -18.75 -16.37
CA ALA A 388 3.44 -20.06 -16.34
C ALA A 388 4.20 -20.34 -15.04
N ARG A 389 5.00 -19.39 -14.54
CA ARG A 389 5.72 -19.53 -13.27
C ARG A 389 4.80 -19.71 -12.07
N TYR A 390 3.64 -19.07 -12.10
CA TYR A 390 2.64 -19.30 -11.07
C TYR A 390 2.14 -20.73 -11.11
N PHE A 391 1.68 -21.21 -12.27
CA PHE A 391 1.16 -22.56 -12.39
C PHE A 391 2.20 -23.64 -12.13
N ILE A 392 3.42 -23.51 -12.65
CA ILE A 392 4.52 -24.44 -12.37
C ILE A 392 4.73 -24.58 -10.85
N ARG A 393 4.79 -23.45 -10.14
CA ARG A 393 4.93 -23.46 -8.69
C ARG A 393 3.77 -24.15 -7.98
N GLU A 394 2.54 -23.82 -8.35
CA GLU A 394 1.35 -24.34 -7.67
C GLU A 394 1.07 -25.81 -8.03
N LEU A 395 1.46 -26.27 -9.20
CA LEU A 395 1.34 -27.66 -9.62
C LEU A 395 2.39 -28.57 -8.93
N LEU A 396 3.61 -28.10 -8.80
CA LEU A 396 4.69 -28.87 -8.14
C LEU A 396 4.60 -28.86 -6.61
N LYS A 397 3.97 -27.85 -6.00
CA LYS A 397 3.91 -27.68 -4.56
C LYS A 397 3.26 -28.84 -3.80
N PRO A 398 2.13 -29.42 -4.23
CA PRO A 398 1.46 -30.51 -3.53
C PRO A 398 2.07 -31.91 -3.78
N LEU A 399 3.00 -32.02 -4.71
CA LEU A 399 3.57 -33.33 -5.10
C LEU A 399 4.57 -33.85 -4.05
N PRO A 400 4.62 -35.17 -3.82
CA PRO A 400 5.69 -35.83 -3.09
C PRO A 400 7.07 -35.54 -3.66
N ALA A 401 8.12 -35.59 -2.84
CA ALA A 401 9.48 -35.26 -3.25
C ALA A 401 9.98 -36.15 -4.40
N THR A 402 9.59 -37.43 -4.40
CA THR A 402 9.95 -38.43 -5.45
C THR A 402 9.35 -38.07 -6.80
N GLU A 403 8.04 -37.82 -6.86
CA GLU A 403 7.35 -37.41 -8.12
C GLU A 403 7.87 -36.07 -8.63
N ARG A 404 8.07 -35.13 -7.71
CA ARG A 404 8.64 -33.84 -8.05
C ARG A 404 10.03 -33.96 -8.64
N SER A 405 10.92 -34.80 -8.08
CA SER A 405 12.27 -35.01 -8.59
C SER A 405 12.25 -35.65 -9.99
N LEU A 406 11.33 -36.58 -10.24
CA LEU A 406 11.14 -37.17 -11.57
C LEU A 406 10.71 -36.13 -12.60
N LEU A 407 9.77 -35.27 -12.27
CA LEU A 407 9.32 -34.19 -13.17
C LEU A 407 10.41 -33.14 -13.40
N GLU A 408 11.18 -32.80 -12.35
CA GLU A 408 12.32 -31.86 -12.44
C GLU A 408 13.49 -32.46 -13.28
N ALA A 409 13.62 -33.79 -13.33
CA ALA A 409 14.57 -34.47 -14.23
C ALA A 409 14.12 -34.43 -15.71
N LYS A 410 12.82 -34.62 -15.96
CA LYS A 410 12.25 -34.56 -17.31
C LYS A 410 12.17 -33.14 -17.86
N VAL A 411 11.92 -32.13 -17.02
CA VAL A 411 11.84 -30.70 -17.39
C VAL A 411 12.79 -29.89 -16.49
N PRO A 412 14.11 -29.90 -16.76
CA PRO A 412 15.13 -29.33 -15.85
C PRO A 412 14.96 -27.83 -15.56
N SER A 413 14.36 -27.08 -16.47
CA SER A 413 14.11 -25.64 -16.32
C SER A 413 13.19 -25.31 -15.14
N VAL A 414 12.24 -26.20 -14.78
CA VAL A 414 11.28 -25.96 -13.68
C VAL A 414 11.92 -26.02 -12.29
N LYS A 415 13.10 -26.63 -12.16
CA LYS A 415 13.89 -26.65 -10.93
C LYS A 415 14.30 -25.24 -10.48
N ARG A 416 14.50 -24.32 -11.42
CA ARG A 416 14.94 -22.94 -11.15
C ARG A 416 13.83 -21.94 -11.45
N ARG A 417 13.31 -21.28 -10.44
CA ARG A 417 12.26 -20.24 -10.56
C ARG A 417 12.63 -19.07 -11.49
N THR A 418 13.90 -18.92 -11.83
CA THR A 418 14.44 -17.83 -12.66
C THR A 418 14.50 -18.15 -14.15
N SER A 419 14.35 -19.43 -14.52
CA SER A 419 14.49 -19.90 -15.91
C SER A 419 13.20 -20.44 -16.53
N CYS A 420 12.15 -20.65 -15.73
CA CYS A 420 10.87 -21.16 -16.24
C CYS A 420 10.21 -20.22 -17.24
N THR A 421 9.73 -20.78 -18.33
CA THR A 421 8.99 -20.13 -19.42
C THR A 421 7.58 -20.74 -19.57
N TYR A 422 6.81 -20.18 -20.47
CA TYR A 422 5.49 -20.73 -20.82
C TYR A 422 5.59 -22.11 -21.53
N ALA A 423 6.63 -22.33 -22.35
CA ALA A 423 6.87 -23.65 -22.95
C ALA A 423 7.11 -24.73 -21.91
N ASP A 424 7.85 -24.39 -20.82
CA ASP A 424 8.10 -25.32 -19.71
C ASP A 424 6.80 -25.72 -18.97
N LEU A 425 5.82 -24.82 -18.86
CA LEU A 425 4.52 -25.17 -18.29
C LEU A 425 3.80 -26.22 -19.13
N ARG A 426 3.81 -26.07 -20.43
CA ARG A 426 3.17 -27.02 -21.36
C ARG A 426 3.84 -28.38 -21.29
N GLU A 427 5.16 -28.40 -21.31
CA GLU A 427 5.95 -29.65 -21.21
C GLU A 427 5.72 -30.33 -19.85
N LEU A 428 5.76 -29.56 -18.73
CA LEU A 428 5.48 -30.08 -17.41
C LEU A 428 4.09 -30.74 -17.35
N ARG A 429 3.08 -30.12 -17.92
CA ARG A 429 1.72 -30.67 -17.96
C ARG A 429 1.67 -32.01 -18.72
N LEU A 430 2.31 -32.09 -19.89
CA LEU A 430 2.42 -33.31 -20.67
C LEU A 430 3.09 -34.44 -19.84
N GLN A 431 4.21 -34.14 -19.18
CA GLN A 431 4.91 -35.12 -18.35
C GLN A 431 4.12 -35.57 -17.10
N MET A 432 3.31 -34.66 -16.53
CA MET A 432 2.39 -35.02 -15.45
C MET A 432 1.27 -35.94 -15.86
N GLU A 433 0.77 -35.79 -17.08
CA GLU A 433 -0.25 -36.69 -17.65
C GLU A 433 0.33 -38.08 -17.94
N VAL A 434 1.53 -38.13 -18.50
CA VAL A 434 2.26 -39.40 -18.71
C VAL A 434 2.51 -40.14 -17.40
N LEU A 435 2.93 -39.45 -16.33
CA LEU A 435 3.15 -40.07 -15.02
C LEU A 435 1.88 -40.57 -14.34
N LYS A 436 0.72 -40.03 -14.67
CA LYS A 436 -0.58 -40.52 -14.16
C LYS A 436 -1.11 -41.69 -14.90
N ALA A 437 -0.69 -41.86 -16.17
CA ALA A 437 -1.09 -42.98 -17.01
C ALA A 437 -0.18 -44.21 -16.82
N ALA A 438 1.01 -44.04 -16.27
CA ALA A 438 1.96 -45.10 -15.90
C ALA A 438 1.73 -45.56 -14.46
#